data_61348d1a1dc130db93290bfa625bf2ef
#
_entry.id   61348d1a1dc130db93290bfa625bf2ef
#
_cell.length_a   1.000
_cell.length_b   1.000
_cell.length_c   1.000
_cell.angle_alpha   90.00
_cell.angle_beta   90.00
_cell.angle_gamma   90.00
#
_symmetry.space_group_name_H-M   'P 1'
#
loop_
_entity.id
_entity.type
_entity.pdbx_description
1 polymer ?
#
loop_
_entity_poly.entity_id
_entity_poly.type
_entity_poly.pdbx_seq_one_letter_code
_entity_poly.pdbx_strand_id
1 'polypeptide(L)'
;VGYSMRYFFGKLTDKTRLYWPMVLLGYGVDILAVPALALVGEDGWIWACGLLLVQRMGKAIKKPAKDTVMSFAASQEGAGKSFGIQELLDQIGAFLGPVLLYIVMLFKTDGTTFEVYAFCFAVLAVPGAATLILLLLTKRRFPNPERFEPEPKEYRPFQMKREFVLYIAGISLFAFGFIDYSIVIMHISRTFTAFSPQLEQTAGLITTGTLPL
;
A
#
# COMPACT_ATOMS: atom_id res chain seq x y z
N VAL A 1 -4.22 14.35 3.99
CA VAL A 1 -5.47 14.16 3.21
C VAL A 1 -6.00 12.73 3.39
N GLY A 2 -5.23 11.67 3.17
CA GLY A 2 -5.73 10.29 3.22
C GLY A 2 -6.31 9.84 4.56
N TYR A 3 -5.74 10.24 5.70
CA TYR A 3 -6.22 9.84 7.02
C TYR A 3 -7.51 10.55 7.43
N SER A 4 -7.63 11.85 7.15
CA SER A 4 -8.86 12.62 7.43
C SER A 4 -10.04 12.09 6.63
N MET A 5 -9.81 11.71 5.35
CA MET A 5 -10.84 11.12 4.50
C MET A 5 -11.30 9.75 5.00
N ARG A 6 -10.43 8.94 5.62
CA ARG A 6 -10.83 7.64 6.19
C ARG A 6 -11.88 7.79 7.29
N TYR A 7 -11.73 8.80 8.15
CA TYR A 7 -12.74 9.07 9.18
C TYR A 7 -14.10 9.40 8.58
N PHE A 8 -14.10 10.26 7.54
CA PHE A 8 -15.34 10.65 6.86
C PHE A 8 -16.02 9.45 6.18
N PHE A 9 -15.26 8.68 5.40
CA PHE A 9 -15.80 7.49 4.71
C PHE A 9 -16.16 6.36 5.69
N GLY A 10 -15.45 6.21 6.79
CA GLY A 10 -15.82 5.28 7.86
C GLY A 10 -17.20 5.62 8.42
N LYS A 11 -17.40 6.86 8.84
CA LYS A 11 -18.71 7.32 9.35
C LYS A 11 -19.83 7.18 8.29
N LEU A 12 -19.52 7.44 7.03
CA LEU A 12 -20.48 7.26 5.93
C LEU A 12 -20.84 5.79 5.74
N THR A 13 -19.86 4.90 5.73
CA THR A 13 -20.05 3.44 5.59
C THR A 13 -20.89 2.89 6.73
N ASP A 14 -20.60 3.28 7.97
CA ASP A 14 -21.35 2.85 9.16
C ASP A 14 -22.80 3.33 9.12
N LYS A 15 -23.02 4.58 8.65
CA LYS A 15 -24.38 5.14 8.55
C LYS A 15 -25.19 4.50 7.42
N THR A 16 -24.57 4.22 6.29
CA THR A 16 -25.26 3.71 5.09
C THR A 16 -25.29 2.19 5.01
N ARG A 17 -24.45 1.49 5.77
CA ARG A 17 -24.22 0.03 5.73
C ARG A 17 -23.88 -0.50 4.32
N LEU A 18 -23.42 0.37 3.42
CA LEU A 18 -23.07 0.04 2.04
C LEU A 18 -21.62 -0.47 1.94
N TYR A 19 -21.30 -1.56 2.63
CA TYR A 19 -19.94 -2.11 2.69
C TYR A 19 -19.41 -2.51 1.31
N TRP A 20 -20.13 -3.36 0.57
CA TRP A 20 -19.70 -3.84 -0.75
C TRP A 20 -19.54 -2.74 -1.80
N PRO A 21 -20.49 -1.79 -1.95
CA PRO A 21 -20.31 -0.69 -2.88
C PRO A 21 -19.05 0.14 -2.56
N MET A 22 -18.80 0.46 -1.29
CA MET A 22 -17.62 1.22 -0.88
C MET A 22 -16.31 0.46 -1.13
N VAL A 23 -16.28 -0.85 -0.83
CA VAL A 23 -15.13 -1.71 -1.12
C VAL A 23 -14.86 -1.75 -2.61
N LEU A 24 -15.85 -2.06 -3.44
CA LEU A 24 -15.68 -2.17 -4.89
C LEU A 24 -15.30 -0.85 -5.54
N LEU A 25 -15.92 0.27 -5.14
CA LEU A 25 -15.58 1.59 -5.64
C LEU A 25 -14.15 1.96 -5.26
N GLY A 26 -13.78 1.77 -4.01
CA GLY A 26 -12.44 2.11 -3.54
C GLY A 26 -11.34 1.25 -4.19
N TYR A 27 -11.57 -0.05 -4.37
CA TYR A 27 -10.65 -0.93 -5.11
C TYR A 27 -10.62 -0.61 -6.60
N GLY A 28 -11.76 -0.33 -7.22
CA GLY A 28 -11.83 0.07 -8.62
C GLY A 28 -11.00 1.32 -8.90
N VAL A 29 -11.20 2.37 -8.10
CA VAL A 29 -10.43 3.62 -8.21
C VAL A 29 -8.93 3.39 -7.96
N ASP A 30 -8.56 2.66 -6.91
CA ASP A 30 -7.15 2.41 -6.57
C ASP A 30 -6.43 1.59 -7.65
N ILE A 31 -7.08 0.53 -8.15
CA ILE A 31 -6.49 -0.39 -9.13
C ILE A 31 -6.41 0.25 -10.51
N LEU A 32 -7.41 1.03 -10.92
CA LEU A 32 -7.41 1.67 -12.25
C LEU A 32 -6.46 2.86 -12.33
N ALA A 33 -6.24 3.57 -11.22
CA ALA A 33 -5.36 4.73 -11.19
C ALA A 33 -3.89 4.38 -11.52
N VAL A 34 -3.40 3.20 -11.11
CA VAL A 34 -2.00 2.80 -11.33
C VAL A 34 -1.70 2.49 -12.80
N PRO A 35 -2.46 1.63 -13.51
CA PRO A 35 -2.26 1.43 -14.95
C PRO A 35 -2.53 2.68 -15.78
N ALA A 36 -3.42 3.57 -15.32
CA ALA A 36 -3.66 4.85 -16.00
C ALA A 36 -2.40 5.73 -16.04
N LEU A 37 -1.45 5.56 -15.12
CA LEU A 37 -0.15 6.22 -15.19
C LEU A 37 0.65 5.82 -16.43
N ALA A 38 0.45 4.62 -16.98
CA ALA A 38 1.08 4.21 -18.24
C ALA A 38 0.64 5.03 -19.45
N LEU A 39 -0.53 5.68 -19.38
CA LEU A 39 -1.08 6.53 -20.44
C LEU A 39 -0.62 8.00 -20.33
N VAL A 40 0.04 8.36 -19.25
CA VAL A 40 0.53 9.73 -19.02
C VAL A 40 1.83 9.91 -19.77
N GLY A 41 1.92 10.91 -20.66
CA GLY A 41 3.14 11.23 -21.40
C GLY A 41 4.24 11.84 -20.50
N GLU A 42 5.44 12.00 -21.05
CA GLU A 42 6.62 12.50 -20.32
C GLU A 42 6.39 13.87 -19.66
N ASP A 43 5.68 14.77 -20.34
CA ASP A 43 5.34 16.11 -19.82
C ASP A 43 4.11 16.14 -18.92
N GLY A 44 3.47 14.99 -18.70
CA GLY A 44 2.18 14.88 -18.00
C GLY A 44 2.28 14.82 -16.47
N TRP A 45 3.29 15.39 -15.84
CA TRP A 45 3.51 15.28 -14.38
C TRP A 45 2.31 15.73 -13.53
N ILE A 46 1.56 16.76 -13.98
CA ILE A 46 0.35 17.23 -13.29
C ILE A 46 -0.73 16.14 -13.27
N TRP A 47 -0.92 15.45 -14.41
CA TRP A 47 -1.86 14.34 -14.52
C TRP A 47 -1.43 13.14 -13.67
N ALA A 48 -0.12 12.86 -13.64
CA ALA A 48 0.43 11.82 -12.75
C ALA A 48 0.15 12.14 -11.28
N CYS A 49 0.39 13.37 -10.83
CA CYS A 49 0.04 13.80 -9.49
C CYS A 49 -1.46 13.68 -9.20
N GLY A 50 -2.30 14.05 -10.16
CA GLY A 50 -3.76 13.90 -10.06
C GLY A 50 -4.17 12.45 -9.88
N LEU A 51 -3.64 11.53 -10.69
CA LEU A 51 -3.91 10.10 -10.59
C LEU A 51 -3.44 9.51 -9.26
N LEU A 52 -2.29 9.93 -8.74
CA LEU A 52 -1.81 9.51 -7.42
C LEU A 52 -2.72 10.01 -6.28
N LEU A 53 -3.27 11.22 -6.40
CA LEU A 53 -4.27 11.71 -5.45
C LEU A 53 -5.56 10.89 -5.52
N VAL A 54 -6.04 10.59 -6.72
CA VAL A 54 -7.22 9.72 -6.94
C VAL A 54 -6.98 8.33 -6.36
N GLN A 55 -5.80 7.75 -6.57
CA GLN A 55 -5.41 6.47 -5.96
C GLN A 55 -5.47 6.53 -4.43
N ARG A 56 -4.95 7.59 -3.82
CA ARG A 56 -5.00 7.77 -2.36
C ARG A 56 -6.43 7.93 -1.84
N MET A 57 -7.31 8.57 -2.62
CA MET A 57 -8.75 8.63 -2.30
C MET A 57 -9.38 7.24 -2.36
N GLY A 58 -9.11 6.43 -3.38
CA GLY A 58 -9.55 5.04 -3.47
C GLY A 58 -9.16 4.21 -2.24
N LYS A 59 -7.91 4.35 -1.79
CA LYS A 59 -7.42 3.72 -0.55
C LYS A 59 -8.15 4.21 0.71
N ALA A 60 -8.50 5.48 0.77
CA ALA A 60 -9.23 6.05 1.91
C ALA A 60 -10.68 5.57 1.98
N ILE A 61 -11.31 5.34 0.82
CA ILE A 61 -12.69 4.82 0.71
C ILE A 61 -12.75 3.34 1.09
N LYS A 62 -11.85 2.51 0.50
CA LYS A 62 -11.93 1.05 0.68
C LYS A 62 -11.55 0.59 2.07
N LYS A 63 -10.60 1.27 2.72
CA LYS A 63 -10.01 0.74 3.95
C LYS A 63 -11.01 0.57 5.09
N PRO A 64 -11.83 1.57 5.49
CA PRO A 64 -12.79 1.39 6.57
C PRO A 64 -13.81 0.30 6.27
N ALA A 65 -14.36 0.25 5.05
CA ALA A 65 -15.32 -0.76 4.66
C ALA A 65 -14.72 -2.18 4.62
N LYS A 66 -13.48 -2.34 4.11
CA LYS A 66 -12.73 -3.60 4.15
C LYS A 66 -12.52 -4.07 5.59
N ASP A 67 -12.05 -3.18 6.46
CA ASP A 67 -11.73 -3.52 7.86
C ASP A 67 -13.01 -3.93 8.64
N THR A 68 -14.15 -3.30 8.36
CA THR A 68 -15.45 -3.68 8.95
C THR A 68 -15.89 -5.07 8.47
N VAL A 69 -15.88 -5.34 7.17
CA VAL A 69 -16.23 -6.66 6.63
C VAL A 69 -15.28 -7.73 7.18
N MET A 70 -13.99 -7.41 7.34
CA MET A 70 -13.02 -8.32 7.91
C MET A 70 -13.28 -8.56 9.39
N SER A 71 -13.73 -7.55 10.16
CA SER A 71 -14.09 -7.73 11.57
C SER A 71 -15.30 -8.66 11.75
N PHE A 72 -16.26 -8.63 10.84
CA PHE A 72 -17.39 -9.56 10.85
C PHE A 72 -16.92 -11.00 10.61
N ALA A 73 -16.05 -11.23 9.64
CA ALA A 73 -15.45 -12.55 9.39
C ALA A 73 -14.58 -13.00 10.58
N ALA A 74 -13.83 -12.08 11.17
CA ALA A 74 -12.96 -12.35 12.32
C ALA A 74 -13.73 -12.75 13.58
N SER A 75 -14.99 -12.32 13.73
CA SER A 75 -15.83 -12.71 14.86
C SER A 75 -16.17 -14.21 14.85
N GLN A 76 -16.15 -14.85 13.67
CA GLN A 76 -16.46 -16.29 13.50
C GLN A 76 -15.23 -17.18 13.72
N GLU A 77 -14.05 -16.76 13.29
CA GLU A 77 -12.81 -17.56 13.27
C GLU A 77 -11.81 -17.18 14.36
N GLY A 78 -12.07 -16.09 15.06
CA GLY A 78 -11.14 -15.48 16.03
C GLY A 78 -10.35 -14.33 15.42
N ALA A 79 -10.39 -13.17 16.07
CA ALA A 79 -9.83 -11.94 15.57
C ALA A 79 -8.32 -12.02 15.33
N GLY A 80 -7.55 -12.61 16.27
CA GLY A 80 -6.10 -12.73 16.15
C GLY A 80 -5.67 -13.52 14.91
N LYS A 81 -6.30 -14.67 14.66
CA LYS A 81 -6.02 -15.52 13.47
C LYS A 81 -6.34 -14.78 12.17
N SER A 82 -7.52 -14.17 12.08
CA SER A 82 -7.99 -13.53 10.87
C SER A 82 -7.16 -12.31 10.49
N PHE A 83 -6.88 -11.42 11.44
CA PHE A 83 -6.02 -10.27 11.20
C PHE A 83 -4.55 -10.66 10.98
N GLY A 84 -4.05 -11.71 11.66
CA GLY A 84 -2.72 -12.25 11.44
C GLY A 84 -2.52 -12.79 10.02
N ILE A 85 -3.50 -13.54 9.48
CA ILE A 85 -3.47 -14.01 8.09
C ILE A 85 -3.54 -12.84 7.12
N GLN A 86 -4.40 -11.85 7.37
CA GLN A 86 -4.48 -10.65 6.54
C GLN A 86 -3.13 -9.92 6.47
N GLU A 87 -2.50 -9.69 7.61
CA GLU A 87 -1.19 -9.01 7.67
C GLU A 87 -0.12 -9.81 6.95
N LEU A 88 -0.08 -11.14 7.13
CA LEU A 88 0.83 -12.03 6.40
C LEU A 88 0.68 -11.88 4.88
N LEU A 89 -0.55 -11.90 4.38
CA LEU A 89 -0.82 -11.74 2.95
C LEU A 89 -0.48 -10.33 2.44
N ASP A 90 -0.72 -9.29 3.24
CA ASP A 90 -0.34 -7.91 2.92
C ASP A 90 1.20 -7.78 2.83
N GLN A 91 1.98 -8.43 3.72
CA GLN A 91 3.44 -8.46 3.66
C GLN A 91 3.98 -9.27 2.47
N ILE A 92 3.39 -10.42 2.17
CA ILE A 92 3.73 -11.19 0.96
C ILE A 92 3.51 -10.34 -0.30
N GLY A 93 2.39 -9.63 -0.38
CA GLY A 93 2.08 -8.72 -1.49
C GLY A 93 3.09 -7.57 -1.59
N ALA A 94 3.48 -6.99 -0.47
CA ALA A 94 4.50 -5.93 -0.41
C ALA A 94 5.87 -6.39 -0.91
N PHE A 95 6.22 -7.66 -0.68
CA PHE A 95 7.46 -8.27 -1.20
C PHE A 95 7.36 -8.64 -2.68
N LEU A 96 6.25 -9.28 -3.08
CA LEU A 96 6.06 -9.74 -4.46
C LEU A 96 5.92 -8.59 -5.47
N GLY A 97 5.40 -7.43 -5.05
CA GLY A 97 5.26 -6.26 -5.91
C GLY A 97 6.57 -5.81 -6.55
N PRO A 98 7.58 -5.41 -5.77
CA PRO A 98 8.91 -5.05 -6.27
C PRO A 98 9.59 -6.17 -7.06
N VAL A 99 9.46 -7.43 -6.63
CA VAL A 99 10.02 -8.59 -7.34
C VAL A 99 9.42 -8.73 -8.74
N LEU A 100 8.10 -8.60 -8.86
CA LEU A 100 7.41 -8.63 -10.15
C LEU A 100 7.91 -7.51 -11.07
N LEU A 101 8.03 -6.28 -10.56
CA LEU A 101 8.54 -5.15 -11.34
C LEU A 101 9.99 -5.38 -11.76
N TYR A 102 10.83 -5.91 -10.89
CA TYR A 102 12.22 -6.26 -11.21
C TYR A 102 12.30 -7.30 -12.34
N ILE A 103 11.49 -8.36 -12.26
CA ILE A 103 11.40 -9.39 -13.31
C ILE A 103 10.96 -8.76 -14.64
N VAL A 104 9.93 -7.90 -14.61
CA VAL A 104 9.45 -7.22 -15.82
C VAL A 104 10.54 -6.35 -16.46
N MET A 105 11.32 -5.63 -15.65
CA MET A 105 12.44 -4.83 -16.11
C MET A 105 13.56 -5.67 -16.75
N LEU A 106 13.81 -6.89 -16.25
CA LEU A 106 14.80 -7.80 -16.85
C LEU A 106 14.40 -8.26 -18.27
N PHE A 107 13.10 -8.42 -18.53
CA PHE A 107 12.60 -8.82 -19.86
C PHE A 107 12.48 -7.67 -20.85
N LYS A 108 12.38 -6.43 -20.37
CA LYS A 108 12.28 -5.25 -21.23
C LYS A 108 13.48 -4.35 -21.01
N THR A 109 14.61 -4.72 -21.64
CA THR A 109 15.87 -3.99 -21.58
C THR A 109 15.97 -2.89 -22.65
N ASP A 110 15.16 -3.00 -23.72
CA ASP A 110 15.17 -2.07 -24.85
C ASP A 110 14.10 -0.99 -24.69
N GLY A 111 14.48 0.27 -24.83
CA GLY A 111 13.59 1.41 -24.79
C GLY A 111 14.07 2.55 -23.88
N THR A 112 13.37 3.66 -23.93
CA THR A 112 13.61 4.77 -22.98
C THR A 112 13.17 4.37 -21.58
N THR A 113 13.78 4.99 -20.55
CA THR A 113 13.40 4.76 -19.15
C THR A 113 11.90 4.95 -18.93
N PHE A 114 11.29 5.92 -19.61
CA PHE A 114 9.87 6.19 -19.57
C PHE A 114 9.02 5.00 -20.08
N GLU A 115 9.38 4.43 -21.23
CA GLU A 115 8.67 3.29 -21.84
C GLU A 115 8.73 2.05 -20.94
N VAL A 116 9.86 1.83 -20.27
CA VAL A 116 10.02 0.72 -19.32
C VAL A 116 9.08 0.89 -18.14
N TYR A 117 9.02 2.09 -17.55
CA TYR A 117 8.10 2.36 -16.45
C TYR A 117 6.63 2.29 -16.87
N ALA A 118 6.28 2.84 -18.03
CA ALA A 118 4.91 2.75 -18.56
C ALA A 118 4.47 1.29 -18.74
N PHE A 119 5.37 0.44 -19.25
CA PHE A 119 5.12 -0.99 -19.36
C PHE A 119 4.96 -1.67 -17.99
N CYS A 120 5.79 -1.33 -17.01
CA CYS A 120 5.66 -1.81 -15.64
C CYS A 120 4.28 -1.46 -15.04
N PHE A 121 3.82 -0.23 -15.22
CA PHE A 121 2.49 0.18 -14.76
C PHE A 121 1.36 -0.57 -15.47
N ALA A 122 1.50 -0.82 -16.78
CA ALA A 122 0.54 -1.61 -17.54
C ALA A 122 0.45 -3.06 -17.04
N VAL A 123 1.60 -3.70 -16.76
CA VAL A 123 1.65 -5.06 -16.22
C VAL A 123 0.97 -5.18 -14.87
N LEU A 124 1.01 -4.14 -14.03
CA LEU A 124 0.28 -4.12 -12.75
C LEU A 124 -1.25 -4.17 -12.91
N ALA A 125 -1.78 -3.91 -14.10
CA ALA A 125 -3.20 -4.11 -14.38
C ALA A 125 -3.64 -5.57 -14.24
N VAL A 126 -2.75 -6.54 -14.50
CA VAL A 126 -3.06 -7.98 -14.43
C VAL A 126 -3.42 -8.43 -13.01
N PRO A 127 -2.54 -8.26 -12.00
CA PRO A 127 -2.91 -8.58 -10.62
C PRO A 127 -4.05 -7.69 -10.09
N GLY A 128 -4.16 -6.45 -10.58
CA GLY A 128 -5.27 -5.57 -10.28
C GLY A 128 -6.61 -6.14 -10.77
N ALA A 129 -6.69 -6.57 -12.02
CA ALA A 129 -7.88 -7.20 -12.57
C ALA A 129 -8.24 -8.50 -11.81
N ALA A 130 -7.24 -9.34 -11.51
CA ALA A 130 -7.45 -10.54 -10.70
C ALA A 130 -8.07 -10.20 -9.33
N THR A 131 -7.60 -9.14 -8.67
CA THR A 131 -8.17 -8.67 -7.40
C THR A 131 -9.63 -8.26 -7.54
N LEU A 132 -9.99 -7.49 -8.59
CA LEU A 132 -11.38 -7.10 -8.84
C LEU A 132 -12.28 -8.31 -9.11
N ILE A 133 -11.80 -9.29 -9.88
CA ILE A 133 -12.54 -10.53 -10.15
C ILE A 133 -12.79 -11.29 -8.84
N LEU A 134 -11.76 -11.47 -8.01
CA LEU A 134 -11.89 -12.14 -6.71
C LEU A 134 -12.86 -11.41 -5.77
N LEU A 135 -12.84 -10.07 -5.76
CA LEU A 135 -13.79 -9.28 -4.97
C LEU A 135 -15.23 -9.46 -5.46
N LEU A 136 -15.44 -9.49 -6.78
CA LEU A 136 -16.77 -9.73 -7.35
C LEU A 136 -17.28 -11.15 -7.04
N LEU A 137 -16.40 -12.14 -7.10
CA LEU A 137 -16.72 -13.52 -6.71
C LEU A 137 -17.07 -13.61 -5.22
N THR A 138 -16.28 -12.93 -4.36
CA THR A 138 -16.55 -12.86 -2.92
C THR A 138 -17.90 -12.19 -2.64
N LYS A 139 -18.19 -11.07 -3.30
CA LYS A 139 -19.50 -10.41 -3.20
C LYS A 139 -20.65 -11.33 -3.61
N ARG A 140 -20.48 -12.11 -4.70
CA ARG A 140 -21.49 -13.07 -5.14
C ARG A 140 -21.71 -14.20 -4.12
N ARG A 141 -20.64 -14.66 -3.48
CA ARG A 141 -20.69 -15.74 -2.48
C ARG A 141 -21.24 -15.25 -1.14
N PHE A 142 -20.92 -14.01 -0.75
CA PHE A 142 -21.29 -13.39 0.51
C PHE A 142 -21.93 -12.00 0.27
N PRO A 143 -23.17 -11.95 -0.26
CA PRO A 143 -23.83 -10.69 -0.62
C PRO A 143 -24.09 -9.78 0.58
N ASN A 144 -24.40 -10.35 1.74
CA ASN A 144 -24.78 -9.67 2.97
C ASN A 144 -23.77 -9.95 4.09
N PRO A 145 -22.68 -9.18 4.22
CA PRO A 145 -21.68 -9.39 5.26
C PRO A 145 -22.24 -9.11 6.68
N GLU A 146 -23.30 -8.31 6.79
CA GLU A 146 -23.99 -7.99 8.03
C GLU A 146 -24.54 -9.19 8.78
N ARG A 147 -24.79 -10.31 8.09
CA ARG A 147 -25.23 -11.56 8.74
C ARG A 147 -24.21 -12.13 9.73
N PHE A 148 -22.96 -11.73 9.60
CA PHE A 148 -21.85 -12.13 10.47
C PHE A 148 -21.53 -11.06 11.50
N GLU A 149 -22.32 -9.98 11.57
CA GLU A 149 -22.17 -8.95 12.59
C GLU A 149 -22.39 -9.62 13.96
N PRO A 150 -21.42 -9.51 14.89
CA PRO A 150 -21.58 -10.04 16.23
C PRO A 150 -22.77 -9.35 16.93
N GLU A 151 -23.53 -10.09 17.73
CA GLU A 151 -24.60 -9.49 18.51
C GLU A 151 -24.09 -8.27 19.30
N PRO A 152 -24.85 -7.18 19.31
CA PRO A 152 -24.42 -5.96 19.99
C PRO A 152 -24.19 -6.27 21.46
N LYS A 153 -22.92 -6.27 21.87
CA LYS A 153 -22.57 -6.35 23.28
C LYS A 153 -23.15 -5.12 23.98
N GLU A 154 -23.69 -5.32 25.19
CA GLU A 154 -24.15 -4.20 26.03
C GLU A 154 -23.17 -3.03 25.95
N TYR A 155 -23.69 -1.85 25.63
CA TYR A 155 -22.88 -0.64 25.54
C TYR A 155 -22.25 -0.37 26.93
N ARG A 156 -21.00 -0.76 27.07
CA ARG A 156 -20.20 -0.35 28.23
C ARG A 156 -19.46 0.93 27.85
N PRO A 157 -19.64 2.00 28.58
CA PRO A 157 -18.92 3.23 28.29
C PRO A 157 -17.42 2.96 28.34
N PHE A 158 -16.70 3.47 27.33
CA PHE A 158 -15.25 3.29 27.19
C PHE A 158 -14.55 3.86 28.43
N GLN A 159 -13.95 2.99 29.22
CA GLN A 159 -13.15 3.38 30.37
C GLN A 159 -11.66 3.31 29.99
N MET A 160 -10.97 4.45 30.12
CA MET A 160 -9.50 4.49 29.96
C MET A 160 -8.84 3.79 31.15
N LYS A 161 -8.64 2.49 31.04
CA LYS A 161 -7.85 1.73 32.01
C LYS A 161 -6.38 2.09 31.87
N ARG A 162 -5.64 2.02 32.98
CA ARG A 162 -4.20 2.31 33.03
C ARG A 162 -3.41 1.46 32.02
N GLU A 163 -3.78 0.19 31.85
CA GLU A 163 -3.17 -0.73 30.88
C GLU A 163 -3.33 -0.23 29.44
N PHE A 164 -4.50 0.31 29.11
CA PHE A 164 -4.76 0.88 27.77
C PHE A 164 -3.91 2.15 27.52
N VAL A 165 -3.80 3.03 28.53
CA VAL A 165 -2.97 4.25 28.41
C VAL A 165 -1.49 3.88 28.24
N LEU A 166 -0.97 2.92 29.02
CA LEU A 166 0.40 2.43 28.89
C LEU A 166 0.66 1.78 27.52
N TYR A 167 -0.29 1.01 27.02
CA TYR A 167 -0.21 0.41 25.70
C TYR A 167 -0.13 1.46 24.58
N ILE A 168 -1.02 2.46 24.60
CA ILE A 168 -1.02 3.58 23.64
C ILE A 168 0.27 4.39 23.74
N ALA A 169 0.75 4.70 24.95
CA ALA A 169 2.01 5.40 25.15
C ALA A 169 3.20 4.60 24.57
N GLY A 170 3.26 3.29 24.82
CA GLY A 170 4.29 2.40 24.28
C GLY A 170 4.29 2.37 22.75
N ILE A 171 3.12 2.19 22.11
CA ILE A 171 3.01 2.22 20.64
C ILE A 171 3.36 3.61 20.07
N SER A 172 2.95 4.69 20.76
CA SER A 172 3.27 6.05 20.32
C SER A 172 4.78 6.32 20.35
N LEU A 173 5.47 5.88 21.39
CA LEU A 173 6.93 5.97 21.49
C LEU A 173 7.63 5.14 20.42
N PHE A 174 7.15 3.92 20.17
CA PHE A 174 7.65 3.06 19.10
C PHE A 174 7.46 3.72 17.72
N ALA A 175 6.27 4.25 17.44
CA ALA A 175 5.97 4.92 16.18
C ALA A 175 6.80 6.20 15.98
N PHE A 176 7.09 6.92 17.06
CA PHE A 176 7.94 8.12 17.03
C PHE A 176 9.40 7.77 16.69
N GLY A 177 9.92 6.63 17.18
CA GLY A 177 11.26 6.15 16.86
C GLY A 177 11.38 5.44 15.49
N PHE A 178 10.26 5.21 14.80
CA PHE A 178 10.24 4.47 13.54
C PHE A 178 10.67 5.36 12.38
N ILE A 179 11.86 5.12 11.84
CA ILE A 179 12.37 5.83 10.67
C ILE A 179 11.70 5.29 9.41
N ASP A 180 11.17 6.19 8.58
CA ASP A 180 10.56 5.83 7.29
C ASP A 180 11.64 5.23 6.36
N TYR A 181 11.33 4.05 5.81
CA TYR A 181 12.19 3.34 4.85
C TYR A 181 12.61 4.22 3.66
N SER A 182 11.72 5.10 3.18
CA SER A 182 12.00 5.99 2.06
C SER A 182 13.12 7.00 2.39
N ILE A 183 13.18 7.48 3.63
CA ILE A 183 14.24 8.38 4.09
C ILE A 183 15.59 7.67 4.13
N VAL A 184 15.59 6.42 4.62
CA VAL A 184 16.82 5.60 4.66
C VAL A 184 17.35 5.35 3.26
N ILE A 185 16.49 4.91 2.31
CA ILE A 185 16.88 4.69 0.91
C ILE A 185 17.39 5.99 0.26
N MET A 186 16.71 7.10 0.48
CA MET A 186 17.16 8.40 -0.05
C MET A 186 18.53 8.80 0.51
N HIS A 187 18.78 8.57 1.79
CA HIS A 187 20.08 8.85 2.41
C HIS A 187 21.17 7.94 1.81
N ILE A 188 20.92 6.64 1.73
CA ILE A 188 21.84 5.68 1.13
C ILE A 188 22.16 6.06 -0.32
N SER A 189 21.14 6.33 -1.16
CA SER A 189 21.35 6.69 -2.56
C SER A 189 22.21 7.95 -2.72
N ARG A 190 21.99 8.98 -1.91
CA ARG A 190 22.82 10.20 -1.93
C ARG A 190 24.26 9.95 -1.48
N THR A 191 24.45 9.10 -0.46
CA THR A 191 25.77 8.75 0.04
C THR A 191 26.55 7.94 -0.99
N PHE A 192 25.91 6.94 -1.62
CA PHE A 192 26.55 6.16 -2.69
C PHE A 192 26.89 6.99 -3.93
N THR A 193 26.00 7.90 -4.35
CA THR A 193 26.29 8.82 -5.48
C THR A 193 27.43 9.77 -5.18
N ALA A 194 27.59 10.17 -3.92
CA ALA A 194 28.73 11.01 -3.51
C ALA A 194 30.05 10.23 -3.42
N PHE A 195 29.98 8.91 -3.16
CA PHE A 195 31.16 8.02 -3.06
C PHE A 195 31.60 7.43 -4.41
N SER A 196 30.72 7.32 -5.41
CA SER A 196 31.03 6.72 -6.71
C SER A 196 32.18 7.42 -7.46
N PRO A 197 32.27 8.77 -7.50
CA PRO A 197 33.40 9.43 -8.15
C PRO A 197 34.75 9.16 -7.44
N GLN A 198 34.73 9.01 -6.11
CA GLN A 198 35.93 8.71 -5.34
C GLN A 198 36.39 7.28 -5.57
N LEU A 199 35.46 6.33 -5.72
CA LEU A 199 35.76 4.94 -6.04
C LEU A 199 36.33 4.79 -7.46
N GLU A 200 35.78 5.50 -8.44
CA GLU A 200 36.32 5.52 -9.82
C GLU A 200 37.72 6.14 -9.86
N GLN A 201 37.95 7.22 -9.12
CA GLN A 201 39.27 7.87 -9.02
C GLN A 201 40.29 6.94 -8.36
N THR A 202 39.89 6.22 -7.29
CA THR A 202 40.75 5.26 -6.60
C THR A 202 41.04 4.04 -7.49
N ALA A 203 40.03 3.52 -8.20
CA ALA A 203 40.20 2.43 -9.16
C ALA A 203 41.10 2.85 -10.35
N GLY A 204 40.96 4.07 -10.84
CA GLY A 204 41.83 4.64 -11.86
C GLY A 204 43.32 4.74 -11.41
N LEU A 205 43.57 5.16 -10.17
CA LEU A 205 44.89 5.21 -9.56
C LEU A 205 45.52 3.82 -9.41
N ILE A 206 44.74 2.83 -9.05
CA ILE A 206 45.20 1.42 -8.91
C ILE A 206 45.54 0.83 -10.29
N THR A 207 44.73 1.10 -11.33
CA THR A 207 44.93 0.59 -12.67
C THR A 207 46.09 1.28 -13.40
N THR A 208 46.37 2.54 -13.09
CA THR A 208 47.49 3.31 -13.69
C THR A 208 48.82 3.14 -12.95
N GLY A 209 48.84 2.41 -11.82
CA GLY A 209 50.08 2.17 -11.05
C GLY A 209 50.71 3.42 -10.44
N THR A 210 49.98 4.54 -10.36
CA THR A 210 50.47 5.82 -9.83
C THR A 210 50.10 6.02 -8.35
N LEU A 211 50.15 4.95 -7.54
CA LEU A 211 50.13 5.10 -6.10
C LEU A 211 51.48 5.67 -5.64
N PRO A 212 51.57 6.89 -5.07
CA PRO A 212 52.79 7.34 -4.45
C PRO A 212 53.10 6.44 -3.28
N LEU A 213 54.30 5.87 -3.26
CA LEU A 213 54.91 5.13 -2.14
C LEU A 213 55.05 6.03 -0.92
#